data_254b7a49dccf7d7e5634373ec3aab500
#
_entry.id   254b7a49dccf7d7e5634373ec3aab500
#
_cell.length_a   1.000
_cell.length_b   1.000
_cell.length_c   1.000
_cell.angle_alpha   90.00
_cell.angle_beta   90.00
_cell.angle_gamma   90.00
#
_symmetry.space_group_name_H-M   'P 1'
#
loop_
_entity.id
_entity.type
_entity.pdbx_description
1 polymer ?
#
loop_
_entity_poly.entity_id
_entity_poly.type
_entity_poly.pdbx_seq_one_letter_code
_entity_poly.pdbx_strand_id
1 'polypeptide(L)'
;MNNKRSGFRGFGVYLILVLAVIAIWYWLDGNNVTNTYTRQQFETALAEGKVTQVNVVPNREVPTGSVNITFSDSSTQVMLVSDVAEIEQYMRDAGFKTYTVQNPPEESWLLTLLPYLIIFAAMFIFFMIMTNQAAANSGGGSKMMNFGKSRARRMSDDPAKRVKFSDVAGLQEEKEELEEIVDFLRAPKKYTQLGARIPKGVLLVGPPCTGKTLLAKAIAGEAGVPFFSISGSDFVEMFVGVGASRVRDLFEEAKKNAPCIIFIDEIDAVARRRGTGMGGGHDEREQTLNQMLVEMDGFGVNEGIIVMAATNRVDILDPAIMRPGRFDRKVVVGRPDVRGREEILGVHAKNKPLGDDVDLKQIAQTTAGFTGADLENLLNEAAIIAAKENRAYIKQDDIKKSFVKVGIGAEKKSRVISDKEKRITAFHESGHAILFHLLPDVGPVYSVSIIPTGSGAAGYTMPLPEKDEMFNTKGKMLQDIVVSLGGRVAEELVFDDITTGASQDIKQATQMAKAMVTKYGMSDNIGLICYDNDDDEVFIGRDLAHTRGYSEGVASAIDQEIKRIIDECYAKAKQMIMDHRDVLDACANLLLEKEKISQKEFEALFDK
;
A
#
# COMPACT_ATOMS: atom_id res chain seq x y z
N MET A 1 6.01 -30.36 3.03
CA MET A 1 7.24 -30.99 2.48
C MET A 1 6.88 -31.61 1.14
N ASN A 2 7.22 -30.99 0.04
CA ASN A 2 7.26 -31.70 -1.24
C ASN A 2 8.22 -30.99 -2.19
N ASN A 3 9.11 -31.77 -2.69
CA ASN A 3 10.33 -31.52 -3.42
C ASN A 3 10.12 -30.79 -4.75
N LYS A 4 10.66 -29.59 -4.91
CA LYS A 4 10.95 -28.97 -6.21
C LYS A 4 12.43 -29.11 -6.53
N ARG A 5 12.84 -30.28 -7.04
CA ARG A 5 14.14 -30.52 -7.70
C ARG A 5 13.92 -31.23 -9.02
N SER A 6 13.63 -30.51 -10.10
CA SER A 6 13.63 -31.09 -11.45
C SER A 6 14.13 -30.18 -12.58
N GLY A 7 14.72 -29.02 -12.29
CA GLY A 7 15.23 -28.10 -13.33
C GLY A 7 16.63 -28.41 -13.84
N PHE A 8 17.43 -29.21 -13.14
CA PHE A 8 18.87 -29.41 -13.47
C PHE A 8 19.18 -30.70 -14.25
N ARG A 9 18.23 -31.62 -14.36
CA ARG A 9 18.46 -32.92 -15.07
C ARG A 9 18.50 -32.82 -16.59
N GLY A 10 17.87 -31.83 -17.20
CA GLY A 10 17.87 -31.66 -18.67
C GLY A 10 19.20 -31.10 -19.20
N PHE A 11 19.78 -30.10 -18.52
CA PHE A 11 21.00 -29.43 -18.99
C PHE A 11 22.22 -30.33 -18.99
N GLY A 12 22.36 -31.22 -18.01
CA GLY A 12 23.48 -32.19 -17.93
C GLY A 12 23.51 -33.17 -19.11
N VAL A 13 22.37 -33.63 -19.61
CA VAL A 13 22.31 -34.56 -20.74
C VAL A 13 22.79 -33.90 -22.04
N TYR A 14 22.43 -32.64 -22.27
CA TYR A 14 22.85 -31.88 -23.46
C TYR A 14 24.35 -31.52 -23.40
N LEU A 15 24.87 -31.20 -22.23
CA LEU A 15 26.30 -30.97 -22.04
C LEU A 15 27.11 -32.23 -22.37
N ILE A 16 26.61 -33.40 -21.95
CA ILE A 16 27.24 -34.71 -22.25
C ILE A 16 27.22 -35.01 -23.76
N LEU A 17 26.12 -34.71 -24.46
CA LEU A 17 26.00 -34.88 -25.91
C LEU A 17 26.99 -33.98 -26.68
N VAL A 18 27.10 -32.70 -26.28
CA VAL A 18 28.08 -31.77 -26.90
C VAL A 18 29.51 -32.24 -26.66
N LEU A 19 29.85 -32.67 -25.43
CA LEU A 19 31.15 -33.22 -25.11
C LEU A 19 31.43 -34.51 -25.85
N ALA A 20 30.44 -35.38 -26.08
CA ALA A 20 30.59 -36.59 -26.87
C ALA A 20 30.88 -36.28 -28.37
N VAL A 21 30.21 -35.30 -28.95
CA VAL A 21 30.46 -34.83 -30.32
C VAL A 21 31.86 -34.25 -30.46
N ILE A 22 32.33 -33.45 -29.50
CA ILE A 22 33.69 -32.90 -29.47
C ILE A 22 34.70 -34.03 -29.32
N ALA A 23 34.45 -35.02 -28.47
CA ALA A 23 35.32 -36.16 -28.27
C ALA A 23 35.43 -37.07 -29.51
N ILE A 24 34.30 -37.29 -30.24
CA ILE A 24 34.27 -38.02 -31.52
C ILE A 24 35.04 -37.25 -32.60
N TRP A 25 34.86 -35.93 -32.67
CA TRP A 25 35.59 -35.07 -33.60
C TRP A 25 37.11 -35.12 -33.31
N TYR A 26 37.51 -35.00 -32.07
CA TYR A 26 38.91 -35.10 -31.66
C TYR A 26 39.53 -36.49 -31.94
N TRP A 27 38.72 -37.57 -31.78
CA TRP A 27 39.14 -38.93 -32.09
C TRP A 27 39.34 -39.17 -33.60
N LEU A 28 38.49 -38.59 -34.42
CA LEU A 28 38.57 -38.66 -35.90
C LEU A 28 39.77 -37.85 -36.43
N ASP A 29 40.09 -36.73 -35.83
CA ASP A 29 41.24 -35.89 -36.24
C ASP A 29 42.57 -36.42 -35.75
N GLY A 30 42.58 -37.22 -34.68
CA GLY A 30 43.78 -37.78 -34.04
C GLY A 30 44.45 -38.96 -34.73
N ASN A 31 43.94 -39.47 -35.85
CA ASN A 31 44.47 -40.66 -36.56
C ASN A 31 45.49 -40.34 -37.66
N ASN A 32 46.12 -39.19 -37.66
CA ASN A 32 47.22 -38.89 -38.57
C ASN A 32 48.49 -39.60 -38.06
N VAL A 33 48.81 -40.75 -38.66
CA VAL A 33 50.04 -41.52 -38.43
C VAL A 33 51.21 -40.69 -38.95
N THR A 34 51.97 -40.08 -38.06
CA THR A 34 53.24 -39.40 -38.37
C THR A 34 54.37 -40.42 -38.46
N ASN A 35 54.54 -41.11 -39.56
CA ASN A 35 55.75 -41.73 -39.88
C ASN A 35 56.67 -40.69 -40.53
N THR A 36 57.69 -40.26 -39.81
CA THR A 36 58.66 -39.26 -40.27
C THR A 36 59.84 -39.97 -40.91
N TYR A 37 59.70 -40.42 -42.18
CA TYR A 37 60.80 -40.86 -43.01
C TYR A 37 61.47 -39.60 -43.55
N THR A 38 62.80 -39.52 -43.37
CA THR A 38 63.59 -38.33 -43.71
C THR A 38 64.10 -38.37 -45.15
N ARG A 39 64.26 -37.17 -45.75
CA ARG A 39 64.79 -37.01 -47.11
C ARG A 39 66.17 -37.75 -47.26
N GLN A 40 67.06 -37.64 -46.29
CA GLN A 40 68.36 -38.25 -46.29
C GLN A 40 68.30 -39.80 -46.33
N GLN A 41 67.32 -40.35 -45.60
CA GLN A 41 67.03 -41.80 -45.64
C GLN A 41 66.48 -42.24 -46.99
N PHE A 42 65.66 -41.43 -47.64
CA PHE A 42 65.14 -41.68 -48.97
C PHE A 42 66.22 -41.66 -50.01
N GLU A 43 67.13 -40.67 -50.03
CA GLU A 43 68.26 -40.55 -50.94
C GLU A 43 69.18 -41.73 -50.82
N THR A 44 69.48 -42.18 -49.58
CA THR A 44 70.33 -43.37 -49.36
C THR A 44 69.69 -44.66 -49.86
N ALA A 45 68.39 -44.84 -49.56
CA ALA A 45 67.61 -46.00 -50.00
C ALA A 45 67.49 -46.09 -51.56
N LEU A 46 67.37 -44.91 -52.21
CA LEU A 46 67.32 -44.84 -53.68
C LEU A 46 68.66 -45.19 -54.30
N ALA A 47 69.82 -44.71 -53.74
CA ALA A 47 71.18 -45.04 -54.17
C ALA A 47 71.49 -46.52 -53.99
N GLU A 48 70.96 -47.13 -52.93
CA GLU A 48 71.16 -48.58 -52.64
C GLU A 48 70.21 -49.48 -53.48
N GLY A 49 69.30 -48.90 -54.32
CA GLY A 49 68.41 -49.67 -55.16
C GLY A 49 67.28 -50.40 -54.41
N LYS A 50 66.99 -50.01 -53.18
CA LYS A 50 65.98 -50.63 -52.29
C LYS A 50 64.56 -50.13 -52.57
N VAL A 51 64.40 -49.06 -53.36
CA VAL A 51 63.10 -48.44 -53.65
C VAL A 51 62.56 -49.05 -54.96
N THR A 52 61.30 -49.58 -54.87
CA THR A 52 60.66 -50.23 -56.01
C THR A 52 59.71 -49.28 -56.74
N GLN A 53 58.97 -48.50 -55.97
CA GLN A 53 58.00 -47.55 -56.50
C GLN A 53 57.87 -46.31 -55.62
N VAL A 54 57.69 -45.14 -56.23
CA VAL A 54 57.42 -43.88 -55.53
C VAL A 54 56.18 -43.28 -56.05
N ASN A 55 55.27 -42.90 -55.13
CA ASN A 55 54.06 -42.24 -55.44
C ASN A 55 54.04 -40.86 -54.80
N VAL A 56 54.05 -39.81 -55.57
CA VAL A 56 54.09 -38.41 -55.13
C VAL A 56 52.64 -37.87 -55.12
N VAL A 57 52.22 -37.39 -53.97
CA VAL A 57 50.91 -36.80 -53.73
C VAL A 57 51.11 -35.34 -53.33
N PRO A 58 50.93 -34.40 -54.28
CA PRO A 58 51.01 -32.97 -53.95
C PRO A 58 49.84 -32.53 -53.08
N ASN A 59 50.12 -31.61 -52.13
CA ASN A 59 49.08 -30.94 -51.40
C ASN A 59 48.41 -29.89 -52.28
N ARG A 60 47.22 -29.43 -51.89
CA ARG A 60 46.54 -28.31 -52.57
C ARG A 60 47.33 -27.02 -52.56
N GLU A 61 48.11 -26.81 -51.53
CA GLU A 61 49.02 -25.66 -51.39
C GLU A 61 50.40 -26.09 -51.87
N VAL A 62 50.61 -25.96 -53.16
CA VAL A 62 51.91 -26.16 -53.82
C VAL A 62 52.91 -25.13 -53.20
N PRO A 63 54.18 -25.51 -52.91
CA PRO A 63 54.93 -26.67 -53.42
C PRO A 63 54.95 -27.92 -52.51
N THR A 64 54.23 -27.94 -51.42
CA THR A 64 54.31 -29.04 -50.42
C THR A 64 53.55 -30.30 -50.87
N GLY A 65 53.98 -31.48 -50.39
CA GLY A 65 53.33 -32.74 -50.65
C GLY A 65 53.82 -33.89 -49.79
N SER A 66 53.27 -35.07 -49.99
CA SER A 66 53.76 -36.32 -49.39
C SER A 66 54.24 -37.29 -50.47
N VAL A 67 55.27 -38.01 -50.16
CA VAL A 67 55.90 -39.03 -51.02
C VAL A 67 55.73 -40.37 -50.33
N ASN A 68 54.94 -41.25 -50.93
CA ASN A 68 54.76 -42.62 -50.48
C ASN A 68 55.81 -43.50 -51.20
N ILE A 69 56.73 -44.06 -50.43
CA ILE A 69 57.89 -44.83 -50.90
C ILE A 69 57.59 -46.31 -50.64
N THR A 70 57.57 -47.12 -51.71
CA THR A 70 57.48 -48.59 -51.56
C THR A 70 58.83 -49.23 -51.79
N PHE A 71 59.25 -50.04 -50.84
CA PHE A 71 60.50 -50.74 -50.85
C PHE A 71 60.36 -52.14 -51.47
N SER A 72 61.52 -52.79 -51.74
CA SER A 72 61.60 -54.15 -52.29
C SER A 72 61.07 -55.25 -51.36
N ASP A 73 60.88 -54.93 -50.05
CA ASP A 73 60.26 -55.78 -49.03
C ASP A 73 58.78 -55.58 -48.88
N SER A 74 58.14 -54.80 -49.80
CA SER A 74 56.74 -54.41 -49.79
C SER A 74 56.34 -53.50 -48.64
N SER A 75 57.26 -52.97 -47.84
CA SER A 75 56.96 -51.95 -46.86
C SER A 75 56.73 -50.57 -47.51
N THR A 76 55.86 -49.79 -46.95
CA THR A 76 55.54 -48.44 -47.46
C THR A 76 55.87 -47.42 -46.36
N GLN A 77 56.64 -46.41 -46.69
CA GLN A 77 56.93 -45.28 -45.83
C GLN A 77 56.47 -43.99 -46.44
N VAL A 78 56.02 -43.02 -45.62
CA VAL A 78 55.55 -41.72 -46.04
C VAL A 78 56.56 -40.66 -45.63
N MET A 79 56.97 -39.85 -46.58
CA MET A 79 57.87 -38.73 -46.38
C MET A 79 57.12 -37.45 -46.76
N LEU A 80 57.09 -36.45 -45.86
CA LEU A 80 56.57 -35.12 -46.15
C LEU A 80 57.68 -34.28 -46.81
N VAL A 81 57.28 -33.59 -47.89
CA VAL A 81 58.24 -32.78 -48.66
C VAL A 81 57.78 -31.33 -48.72
N SER A 82 58.72 -30.41 -48.61
CA SER A 82 58.45 -28.97 -48.69
C SER A 82 58.34 -28.48 -50.16
N ASP A 83 58.93 -29.21 -51.08
CA ASP A 83 58.83 -28.94 -52.52
C ASP A 83 58.79 -30.26 -53.31
N VAL A 84 57.65 -30.52 -53.92
CA VAL A 84 57.40 -31.71 -54.73
C VAL A 84 58.27 -31.70 -56.01
N ALA A 85 58.44 -30.51 -56.63
CA ALA A 85 59.23 -30.38 -57.85
C ALA A 85 60.73 -30.70 -57.66
N GLU A 86 61.30 -30.35 -56.52
CA GLU A 86 62.67 -30.66 -56.15
C GLU A 86 62.90 -32.18 -56.04
N ILE A 87 61.93 -32.88 -55.44
CA ILE A 87 62.03 -34.35 -55.29
C ILE A 87 61.86 -35.04 -56.66
N GLU A 88 60.98 -34.54 -57.48
CA GLU A 88 60.80 -35.06 -58.85
C GLU A 88 62.10 -34.87 -59.70
N GLN A 89 62.74 -33.70 -59.54
CA GLN A 89 63.95 -33.41 -60.23
C GLN A 89 65.11 -34.38 -59.74
N TYR A 90 65.19 -34.53 -58.42
CA TYR A 90 66.16 -35.46 -57.82
C TYR A 90 65.99 -36.92 -58.33
N MET A 91 64.75 -37.43 -58.39
CA MET A 91 64.43 -38.77 -58.90
C MET A 91 64.83 -38.92 -60.37
N ARG A 92 64.60 -37.86 -61.17
CA ARG A 92 65.01 -37.82 -62.60
C ARG A 92 66.56 -37.86 -62.74
N ASP A 93 67.25 -37.07 -61.93
CA ASP A 93 68.71 -36.99 -61.97
C ASP A 93 69.38 -38.31 -61.50
N ALA A 94 68.69 -38.97 -60.51
CA ALA A 94 69.13 -40.32 -60.05
C ALA A 94 68.70 -41.44 -61.02
N GLY A 95 68.07 -41.16 -62.18
CA GLY A 95 67.69 -42.14 -63.20
C GLY A 95 66.54 -43.07 -62.81
N PHE A 96 65.76 -42.72 -61.73
CA PHE A 96 64.66 -43.54 -61.25
C PHE A 96 63.39 -43.29 -62.10
N LYS A 97 62.88 -44.31 -62.76
CA LYS A 97 61.76 -44.18 -63.77
C LYS A 97 60.41 -44.64 -63.23
N THR A 98 60.35 -45.29 -62.10
CA THR A 98 59.12 -45.92 -61.58
C THR A 98 58.43 -45.02 -60.55
N TYR A 99 58.09 -43.77 -60.92
CA TYR A 99 57.33 -42.89 -60.03
C TYR A 99 56.09 -42.43 -60.71
N THR A 100 55.04 -42.19 -59.90
CA THR A 100 53.71 -41.64 -60.30
C THR A 100 53.40 -40.40 -59.49
N VAL A 101 52.81 -39.39 -60.15
CA VAL A 101 52.32 -38.19 -59.48
C VAL A 101 50.78 -38.26 -59.51
N GLN A 102 50.17 -38.23 -58.34
CA GLN A 102 48.74 -38.24 -58.21
C GLN A 102 48.20 -36.80 -58.17
N ASN A 103 46.90 -36.62 -58.61
CA ASN A 103 46.23 -35.36 -58.42
C ASN A 103 46.00 -35.08 -56.94
N PRO A 104 46.02 -33.80 -56.50
CA PRO A 104 45.70 -33.46 -55.12
C PRO A 104 44.33 -34.04 -54.73
N PRO A 105 44.15 -34.56 -53.52
CA PRO A 105 42.88 -35.14 -53.09
C PRO A 105 41.76 -34.10 -53.12
N GLU A 106 40.67 -34.42 -53.78
CA GLU A 106 39.45 -33.61 -53.78
C GLU A 106 38.74 -33.80 -52.45
N GLU A 107 38.72 -32.76 -51.60
CA GLU A 107 37.88 -32.78 -50.43
C GLU A 107 36.38 -32.67 -50.86
N SER A 108 35.58 -33.60 -50.39
CA SER A 108 34.12 -33.49 -50.57
C SER A 108 33.61 -32.26 -49.86
N TRP A 109 33.07 -31.29 -50.62
CA TRP A 109 32.45 -30.08 -50.09
C TRP A 109 31.37 -30.39 -49.06
N LEU A 110 30.78 -31.58 -49.08
CA LEU A 110 29.79 -32.09 -48.13
C LEU A 110 30.43 -32.33 -46.73
N LEU A 111 31.68 -32.80 -46.66
CA LEU A 111 32.40 -32.99 -45.37
C LEU A 111 32.78 -31.66 -44.73
N THR A 112 33.07 -30.66 -45.57
CA THR A 112 33.39 -29.30 -45.05
C THR A 112 32.14 -28.58 -44.53
N LEU A 113 30.94 -28.83 -45.07
CA LEU A 113 29.69 -28.24 -44.58
C LEU A 113 29.07 -29.01 -43.43
N LEU A 114 29.42 -30.26 -43.20
CA LEU A 114 28.83 -31.11 -42.15
C LEU A 114 28.90 -30.52 -40.75
N PRO A 115 30.02 -29.96 -40.27
CA PRO A 115 30.10 -29.35 -38.93
C PRO A 115 29.17 -28.13 -38.80
N TYR A 116 29.03 -27.33 -39.84
CA TYR A 116 28.13 -26.17 -39.82
C TYR A 116 26.65 -26.60 -39.80
N LEU A 117 26.29 -27.66 -40.48
CA LEU A 117 24.92 -28.23 -40.44
C LEU A 117 24.61 -28.81 -39.07
N ILE A 118 25.60 -29.47 -38.41
CA ILE A 118 25.42 -29.99 -37.04
C ILE A 118 25.25 -28.86 -36.07
N ILE A 119 26.05 -27.78 -36.16
CA ILE A 119 25.90 -26.58 -35.29
C ILE A 119 24.55 -25.91 -35.52
N PHE A 120 24.13 -25.75 -36.77
CA PHE A 120 22.83 -25.16 -37.09
C PHE A 120 21.67 -26.01 -36.59
N ALA A 121 21.73 -27.33 -36.73
CA ALA A 121 20.73 -28.25 -36.20
C ALA A 121 20.68 -28.22 -34.68
N ALA A 122 21.84 -28.19 -34.02
CA ALA A 122 21.92 -28.07 -32.54
C ALA A 122 21.33 -26.73 -32.04
N MET A 123 21.63 -25.63 -32.76
CA MET A 123 21.10 -24.31 -32.43
C MET A 123 19.58 -24.22 -32.70
N PHE A 124 19.09 -24.85 -33.79
CA PHE A 124 17.67 -24.95 -34.09
C PHE A 124 16.91 -25.77 -33.02
N ILE A 125 17.45 -26.92 -32.64
CA ILE A 125 16.90 -27.77 -31.57
C ILE A 125 16.92 -27.00 -30.23
N PHE A 126 18.00 -26.29 -29.92
CA PHE A 126 18.10 -25.44 -28.71
C PHE A 126 17.04 -24.34 -28.73
N PHE A 127 16.86 -23.66 -29.87
CA PHE A 127 15.83 -22.63 -30.03
C PHE A 127 14.42 -23.22 -29.88
N MET A 128 14.15 -24.38 -30.45
CA MET A 128 12.88 -25.09 -30.36
C MET A 128 12.58 -25.55 -28.92
N ILE A 129 13.60 -25.99 -28.19
CA ILE A 129 13.49 -26.34 -26.76
C ILE A 129 13.26 -25.08 -25.90
N MET A 130 13.98 -24.00 -26.20
CA MET A 130 13.83 -22.73 -25.50
C MET A 130 12.43 -22.13 -25.74
N THR A 131 11.90 -22.21 -26.97
CA THR A 131 10.54 -21.78 -27.29
C THR A 131 9.47 -22.69 -26.69
N ASN A 132 9.68 -24.01 -26.65
CA ASN A 132 8.79 -24.95 -25.98
C ASN A 132 8.87 -24.85 -24.44
N GLN A 133 10.02 -24.60 -23.85
CA GLN A 133 10.13 -24.30 -22.41
C GLN A 133 9.58 -22.92 -22.08
N ALA A 134 9.73 -21.93 -22.95
CA ALA A 134 9.04 -20.66 -22.84
C ALA A 134 7.52 -20.84 -22.95
N ALA A 135 7.03 -21.69 -23.84
CA ALA A 135 5.61 -22.04 -23.96
C ALA A 135 5.09 -22.89 -22.80
N ALA A 136 5.85 -23.83 -22.27
CA ALA A 136 5.49 -24.65 -21.11
C ALA A 136 5.64 -23.91 -19.75
N ASN A 137 6.57 -22.95 -19.64
CA ASN A 137 6.70 -22.01 -18.54
C ASN A 137 5.91 -20.71 -18.76
N SER A 138 5.21 -20.56 -19.87
CA SER A 138 4.34 -19.43 -20.18
C SER A 138 3.00 -19.50 -19.44
N GLY A 139 3.00 -19.98 -18.19
CA GLY A 139 2.25 -19.30 -17.15
C GLY A 139 2.58 -17.79 -17.12
N GLY A 140 3.62 -17.31 -17.81
CA GLY A 140 3.98 -15.91 -18.03
C GLY A 140 3.21 -15.22 -19.16
N GLY A 141 2.81 -15.90 -20.22
CA GLY A 141 1.94 -15.33 -21.26
C GLY A 141 0.52 -15.08 -20.75
N SER A 142 0.00 -15.95 -19.88
CA SER A 142 -1.26 -15.69 -19.18
C SER A 142 -1.13 -14.60 -18.09
N LYS A 143 0.06 -14.39 -17.50
CA LYS A 143 0.31 -13.25 -16.62
C LYS A 143 0.36 -11.93 -17.38
N MET A 144 0.93 -11.90 -18.57
CA MET A 144 0.97 -10.70 -19.41
C MET A 144 -0.41 -10.36 -19.97
N MET A 145 -1.24 -11.35 -20.34
CA MET A 145 -2.65 -11.14 -20.72
C MET A 145 -3.56 -10.82 -19.52
N ASN A 146 -3.14 -11.09 -18.29
CA ASN A 146 -3.91 -10.77 -17.07
C ASN A 146 -3.58 -9.39 -16.47
N PHE A 147 -2.64 -8.63 -17.01
CA PHE A 147 -2.27 -7.31 -16.49
C PHE A 147 -3.43 -6.30 -16.53
N GLY A 148 -4.31 -6.42 -17.52
CA GLY A 148 -5.49 -5.57 -17.68
C GLY A 148 -6.76 -6.10 -17.00
N LYS A 149 -6.74 -7.30 -16.40
CA LYS A 149 -7.93 -7.85 -15.75
C LYS A 149 -8.20 -7.17 -14.40
N SER A 150 -9.48 -6.99 -14.11
CA SER A 150 -9.95 -6.48 -12.84
C SER A 150 -9.46 -7.34 -11.66
N ARG A 151 -8.98 -6.66 -10.61
CA ARG A 151 -8.64 -7.29 -9.32
C ARG A 151 -9.84 -7.31 -8.37
N ALA A 152 -11.03 -7.01 -8.86
CA ALA A 152 -12.23 -6.96 -8.03
C ALA A 152 -12.45 -8.29 -7.31
N ARG A 153 -12.69 -8.20 -6.01
CA ARG A 153 -13.02 -9.36 -5.18
C ARG A 153 -14.53 -9.56 -5.24
N ARG A 154 -14.96 -10.67 -5.82
CA ARG A 154 -16.34 -11.12 -5.70
C ARG A 154 -16.54 -11.65 -4.28
N MET A 155 -17.52 -11.10 -3.58
CA MET A 155 -17.89 -11.61 -2.26
C MET A 155 -18.48 -13.01 -2.40
N SER A 156 -18.24 -13.87 -1.40
CA SER A 156 -18.75 -15.24 -1.39
C SER A 156 -20.27 -15.29 -1.62
N ASP A 157 -20.70 -16.14 -2.53
CA ASP A 157 -22.13 -16.39 -2.80
C ASP A 157 -22.82 -17.16 -1.68
N ASP A 158 -22.09 -17.58 -0.64
CA ASP A 158 -22.62 -18.33 0.50
C ASP A 158 -23.57 -17.43 1.33
N PRO A 159 -24.88 -17.74 1.36
CA PRO A 159 -25.87 -16.94 2.09
C PRO A 159 -25.58 -16.78 3.58
N ALA A 160 -24.88 -17.75 4.19
CA ALA A 160 -24.54 -17.74 5.61
C ALA A 160 -23.44 -16.74 5.97
N LYS A 161 -22.65 -16.27 4.97
CA LYS A 161 -21.55 -15.33 5.15
C LYS A 161 -21.88 -13.92 4.69
N ARG A 162 -23.11 -13.68 4.24
CA ARG A 162 -23.56 -12.35 3.77
C ARG A 162 -23.80 -11.44 4.95
N VAL A 163 -23.22 -10.25 4.93
CA VAL A 163 -23.51 -9.17 5.87
C VAL A 163 -24.90 -8.62 5.59
N LYS A 164 -25.72 -8.43 6.60
CA LYS A 164 -27.08 -7.88 6.51
C LYS A 164 -27.19 -6.57 7.30
N PHE A 165 -28.31 -5.85 7.15
CA PHE A 165 -28.60 -4.66 7.95
C PHE A 165 -28.63 -4.92 9.45
N SER A 166 -28.94 -6.13 9.88
CA SER A 166 -28.84 -6.56 11.29
C SER A 166 -27.42 -6.59 11.84
N ASP A 167 -26.41 -6.66 10.97
CA ASP A 167 -25.00 -6.71 11.34
C ASP A 167 -24.38 -5.29 11.34
N VAL A 168 -25.11 -4.31 10.83
CA VAL A 168 -24.74 -2.90 10.84
C VAL A 168 -25.52 -2.22 11.96
N ALA A 169 -24.83 -1.82 13.02
CA ALA A 169 -25.41 -1.10 14.13
C ALA A 169 -25.34 0.41 13.91
N GLY A 170 -26.31 1.15 14.44
CA GLY A 170 -26.47 2.56 14.15
C GLY A 170 -26.84 2.82 12.69
N LEU A 171 -26.63 4.04 12.19
CA LEU A 171 -26.89 4.45 10.80
C LEU A 171 -28.34 4.18 10.37
N GLN A 172 -29.29 4.48 11.25
CA GLN A 172 -30.71 4.17 10.99
C GLN A 172 -31.21 4.93 9.78
N GLU A 173 -30.95 6.23 9.72
CA GLU A 173 -31.37 7.12 8.64
C GLU A 173 -30.73 6.73 7.31
N GLU A 174 -29.44 6.40 7.33
CA GLU A 174 -28.72 5.96 6.13
C GLU A 174 -29.24 4.61 5.61
N LYS A 175 -29.65 3.70 6.51
CA LYS A 175 -30.27 2.42 6.11
C LYS A 175 -31.64 2.66 5.46
N GLU A 176 -32.47 3.50 6.05
CA GLU A 176 -33.78 3.85 5.50
C GLU A 176 -33.68 4.53 4.13
N GLU A 177 -32.69 5.45 3.98
CA GLU A 177 -32.43 6.10 2.69
C GLU A 177 -31.99 5.10 1.61
N LEU A 178 -31.26 4.03 2.00
CA LEU A 178 -30.73 3.04 1.08
C LEU A 178 -31.64 1.82 0.90
N GLU A 179 -32.72 1.68 1.67
CA GLU A 179 -33.68 0.57 1.58
C GLU A 179 -34.40 0.54 0.21
N GLU A 180 -34.65 1.69 -0.39
CA GLU A 180 -35.22 1.74 -1.74
C GLU A 180 -34.31 1.13 -2.81
N ILE A 181 -32.96 1.17 -2.61
CA ILE A 181 -32.00 0.53 -3.49
C ILE A 181 -32.07 -1.00 -3.34
N VAL A 182 -32.21 -1.47 -2.11
CA VAL A 182 -32.40 -2.90 -1.81
C VAL A 182 -33.69 -3.40 -2.49
N ASP A 183 -34.80 -2.67 -2.34
CA ASP A 183 -36.07 -3.01 -2.94
C ASP A 183 -36.00 -3.02 -4.47
N PHE A 184 -35.34 -2.04 -5.06
CA PHE A 184 -35.11 -2.02 -6.51
C PHE A 184 -34.32 -3.24 -7.00
N LEU A 185 -33.22 -3.57 -6.33
CA LEU A 185 -32.40 -4.72 -6.72
C LEU A 185 -33.14 -6.05 -6.57
N ARG A 186 -34.06 -6.14 -5.60
CA ARG A 186 -34.95 -7.33 -5.40
C ARG A 186 -36.05 -7.41 -6.46
N ALA A 187 -36.65 -6.27 -6.80
CA ALA A 187 -37.83 -6.22 -7.67
C ALA A 187 -37.78 -5.06 -8.69
N PRO A 188 -36.84 -5.07 -9.66
CA PRO A 188 -36.64 -3.96 -10.60
C PRO A 188 -37.87 -3.62 -11.42
N LYS A 189 -38.69 -4.63 -11.77
CA LYS A 189 -39.89 -4.48 -12.59
C LYS A 189 -40.95 -3.55 -11.97
N LYS A 190 -41.06 -3.54 -10.64
CA LYS A 190 -42.01 -2.67 -9.90
C LYS A 190 -41.74 -1.19 -10.19
N TYR A 191 -40.48 -0.79 -10.25
CA TYR A 191 -40.06 0.59 -10.47
C TYR A 191 -40.11 0.98 -11.94
N THR A 192 -39.69 0.09 -12.84
CA THR A 192 -39.69 0.35 -14.27
C THR A 192 -41.10 0.51 -14.85
N GLN A 193 -42.09 -0.22 -14.33
CA GLN A 193 -43.47 -0.11 -14.74
C GLN A 193 -44.11 1.26 -14.42
N LEU A 194 -43.64 1.90 -13.34
CA LEU A 194 -44.08 3.23 -12.94
C LEU A 194 -43.26 4.36 -13.58
N GLY A 195 -42.25 4.03 -14.41
CA GLY A 195 -41.37 5.01 -15.02
C GLY A 195 -40.36 5.64 -14.06
N ALA A 196 -40.19 5.08 -12.86
CA ALA A 196 -39.24 5.57 -11.88
C ALA A 196 -37.78 5.33 -12.34
N ARG A 197 -36.95 6.32 -12.11
CA ARG A 197 -35.49 6.23 -12.37
C ARG A 197 -34.78 6.02 -11.05
N ILE A 198 -34.07 4.91 -10.94
CA ILE A 198 -33.21 4.64 -9.77
C ILE A 198 -31.83 5.24 -9.98
N PRO A 199 -31.19 5.77 -8.93
CA PRO A 199 -29.85 6.30 -9.04
C PRO A 199 -28.87 5.22 -9.52
N LYS A 200 -28.07 5.55 -10.54
CA LYS A 200 -27.05 4.64 -11.06
C LYS A 200 -25.87 4.51 -10.09
N GLY A 201 -25.60 5.57 -9.36
CA GLY A 201 -24.48 5.62 -8.42
C GLY A 201 -24.81 6.27 -7.09
N VAL A 202 -24.24 5.73 -6.03
CA VAL A 202 -24.33 6.22 -4.66
C VAL A 202 -22.94 6.50 -4.12
N LEU A 203 -22.73 7.72 -3.64
CA LEU A 203 -21.47 8.12 -3.03
C LEU A 203 -21.63 8.15 -1.50
N LEU A 204 -20.92 7.24 -0.81
CA LEU A 204 -20.83 7.22 0.65
C LEU A 204 -19.70 8.13 1.10
N VAL A 205 -20.02 9.16 1.85
CA VAL A 205 -19.06 10.19 2.29
C VAL A 205 -19.01 10.23 3.81
N GLY A 206 -17.82 10.40 4.39
CA GLY A 206 -17.71 10.59 5.84
C GLY A 206 -16.33 10.26 6.37
N PRO A 207 -16.06 10.48 7.66
CA PRO A 207 -14.78 10.20 8.29
C PRO A 207 -14.34 8.74 8.10
N PRO A 208 -13.05 8.44 8.20
CA PRO A 208 -12.57 7.05 8.15
C PRO A 208 -13.21 6.22 9.28
N CYS A 209 -13.29 4.91 9.08
CA CYS A 209 -13.77 3.93 10.08
C CYS A 209 -15.23 4.07 10.55
N THR A 210 -16.08 4.82 9.81
CA THR A 210 -17.51 4.99 10.14
C THR A 210 -18.42 3.89 9.59
N GLY A 211 -17.87 2.86 8.91
CA GLY A 211 -18.66 1.72 8.45
C GLY A 211 -19.14 1.78 7.00
N LYS A 212 -18.67 2.74 6.18
CA LYS A 212 -19.08 2.90 4.76
C LYS A 212 -19.00 1.61 3.95
N THR A 213 -17.89 0.91 4.02
CA THR A 213 -17.66 -0.38 3.34
C THR A 213 -18.56 -1.48 3.89
N LEU A 214 -18.84 -1.47 5.20
CA LEU A 214 -19.74 -2.43 5.84
C LEU A 214 -21.19 -2.22 5.40
N LEU A 215 -21.63 -0.96 5.34
CA LEU A 215 -22.96 -0.57 4.86
C LEU A 215 -23.17 -1.01 3.40
N ALA A 216 -22.21 -0.77 2.51
CA ALA A 216 -22.30 -1.21 1.12
C ALA A 216 -22.41 -2.74 0.99
N LYS A 217 -21.67 -3.50 1.81
CA LYS A 217 -21.79 -4.96 1.88
C LYS A 217 -23.15 -5.41 2.39
N ALA A 218 -23.70 -4.70 3.38
CA ALA A 218 -25.00 -5.02 3.95
C ALA A 218 -26.13 -4.81 2.95
N ILE A 219 -26.08 -3.76 2.13
CA ILE A 219 -27.04 -3.51 1.05
C ILE A 219 -27.05 -4.67 0.05
N ALA A 220 -25.87 -5.12 -0.40
CA ALA A 220 -25.76 -6.25 -1.31
C ALA A 220 -26.26 -7.55 -0.69
N GLY A 221 -25.93 -7.80 0.59
CA GLY A 221 -26.37 -8.97 1.33
C GLY A 221 -27.88 -8.97 1.59
N GLU A 222 -28.47 -7.83 1.89
CA GLU A 222 -29.90 -7.65 2.08
C GLU A 222 -30.66 -7.81 0.76
N ALA A 223 -30.14 -7.23 -0.34
CA ALA A 223 -30.70 -7.39 -1.68
C ALA A 223 -30.49 -8.81 -2.25
N GLY A 224 -29.54 -9.58 -1.73
CA GLY A 224 -29.23 -10.92 -2.21
C GLY A 224 -28.48 -10.97 -3.54
N VAL A 225 -27.85 -9.86 -3.94
CA VAL A 225 -27.14 -9.70 -5.23
C VAL A 225 -25.63 -9.86 -5.11
N PRO A 226 -24.92 -10.18 -6.21
CA PRO A 226 -23.46 -10.21 -6.25
C PRO A 226 -22.86 -8.84 -5.90
N PHE A 227 -21.73 -8.88 -5.17
CA PHE A 227 -20.99 -7.70 -4.74
C PHE A 227 -19.54 -7.75 -5.24
N PHE A 228 -19.16 -6.81 -6.09
CA PHE A 228 -17.83 -6.65 -6.63
C PHE A 228 -17.12 -5.50 -5.93
N SER A 229 -16.08 -5.79 -5.15
CA SER A 229 -15.35 -4.78 -4.38
C SER A 229 -13.95 -4.58 -4.93
N ILE A 230 -13.56 -3.32 -5.12
CA ILE A 230 -12.22 -2.90 -5.56
C ILE A 230 -11.83 -1.62 -4.82
N SER A 231 -10.54 -1.41 -4.59
CA SER A 231 -10.02 -0.12 -4.12
C SER A 231 -9.74 0.81 -5.30
N GLY A 232 -10.00 2.11 -5.15
CA GLY A 232 -9.60 3.12 -6.12
C GLY A 232 -8.10 3.07 -6.43
N SER A 233 -7.28 2.73 -5.44
CA SER A 233 -5.84 2.55 -5.62
C SER A 233 -5.46 1.39 -6.54
N ASP A 234 -6.30 0.35 -6.68
CA ASP A 234 -6.06 -0.78 -7.58
C ASP A 234 -6.14 -0.40 -9.07
N PHE A 235 -6.73 0.76 -9.37
CA PHE A 235 -6.77 1.29 -10.74
C PHE A 235 -5.56 2.15 -11.08
N VAL A 236 -4.78 2.59 -10.09
CA VAL A 236 -3.60 3.44 -10.30
C VAL A 236 -2.38 2.54 -10.52
N GLU A 237 -1.84 2.57 -11.74
CA GLU A 237 -0.66 1.81 -12.13
C GLU A 237 0.36 2.73 -12.81
N MET A 238 1.61 2.28 -12.96
CA MET A 238 2.66 3.05 -13.63
C MET A 238 2.55 3.02 -15.16
N PHE A 239 1.75 2.10 -15.72
CA PHE A 239 1.60 1.94 -17.16
C PHE A 239 0.29 2.54 -17.65
N VAL A 240 0.40 3.47 -18.60
CA VAL A 240 -0.76 4.17 -19.18
C VAL A 240 -1.74 3.18 -19.81
N GLY A 241 -3.03 3.34 -19.52
CA GLY A 241 -4.13 2.56 -20.07
C GLY A 241 -4.47 1.26 -19.32
N VAL A 242 -3.66 0.82 -18.36
CA VAL A 242 -3.95 -0.40 -17.57
C VAL A 242 -5.14 -0.16 -16.65
N GLY A 243 -5.20 0.99 -15.96
CA GLY A 243 -6.33 1.36 -15.12
C GLY A 243 -7.65 1.41 -15.89
N ALA A 244 -7.66 2.05 -17.06
CA ALA A 244 -8.83 2.10 -17.94
C ALA A 244 -9.26 0.71 -18.43
N SER A 245 -8.31 -0.21 -18.67
CA SER A 245 -8.62 -1.59 -19.05
C SER A 245 -9.27 -2.36 -17.90
N ARG A 246 -8.80 -2.18 -16.66
CA ARG A 246 -9.41 -2.80 -15.47
C ARG A 246 -10.81 -2.27 -15.20
N VAL A 247 -11.04 -0.99 -15.43
CA VAL A 247 -12.40 -0.42 -15.34
C VAL A 247 -13.33 -1.13 -16.32
N ARG A 248 -12.96 -1.23 -17.60
CA ARG A 248 -13.78 -1.93 -18.60
C ARG A 248 -14.07 -3.38 -18.22
N ASP A 249 -13.05 -4.13 -17.81
CA ASP A 249 -13.19 -5.53 -17.42
C ASP A 249 -14.14 -5.70 -16.21
N LEU A 250 -14.02 -4.82 -15.19
CA LEU A 250 -14.92 -4.81 -14.04
C LEU A 250 -16.37 -4.58 -14.44
N PHE A 251 -16.63 -3.58 -15.28
CA PHE A 251 -17.98 -3.25 -15.72
C PHE A 251 -18.57 -4.31 -16.68
N GLU A 252 -17.76 -4.94 -17.52
CA GLU A 252 -18.18 -6.09 -18.32
C GLU A 252 -18.55 -7.29 -17.45
N GLU A 253 -17.79 -7.57 -16.41
CA GLU A 253 -18.09 -8.64 -15.47
C GLU A 253 -19.38 -8.37 -14.69
N ALA A 254 -19.58 -7.12 -14.27
CA ALA A 254 -20.82 -6.69 -13.61
C ALA A 254 -22.04 -6.85 -14.55
N LYS A 255 -21.94 -6.46 -15.82
CA LYS A 255 -23.00 -6.64 -16.83
C LYS A 255 -23.42 -8.12 -16.99
N LYS A 256 -22.45 -9.04 -16.92
CA LYS A 256 -22.73 -10.50 -17.01
C LYS A 256 -23.42 -11.05 -15.76
N ASN A 257 -23.32 -10.36 -14.63
CA ASN A 257 -23.83 -10.79 -13.34
C ASN A 257 -24.97 -9.87 -12.79
N ALA A 258 -25.61 -9.09 -13.63
CA ALA A 258 -26.71 -8.23 -13.22
C ALA A 258 -27.94 -9.08 -12.78
N PRO A 259 -28.69 -8.67 -11.73
CA PRO A 259 -28.47 -7.47 -10.91
C PRO A 259 -27.29 -7.62 -9.94
N CYS A 260 -26.47 -6.56 -9.76
CA CYS A 260 -25.29 -6.58 -8.89
C CYS A 260 -24.92 -5.18 -8.38
N ILE A 261 -24.03 -5.15 -7.39
CA ILE A 261 -23.41 -3.91 -6.89
C ILE A 261 -21.93 -3.92 -7.18
N ILE A 262 -21.43 -2.83 -7.78
CA ILE A 262 -19.99 -2.51 -7.86
C ILE A 262 -19.67 -1.56 -6.72
N PHE A 263 -18.69 -1.88 -5.90
CA PHE A 263 -18.24 -1.01 -4.81
C PHE A 263 -16.78 -0.60 -5.03
N ILE A 264 -16.54 0.70 -5.06
CA ILE A 264 -15.22 1.31 -5.22
C ILE A 264 -14.88 2.03 -3.93
N ASP A 265 -13.97 1.45 -3.15
CA ASP A 265 -13.47 2.10 -1.93
C ASP A 265 -12.37 3.10 -2.27
N GLU A 266 -12.21 4.17 -1.48
CA GLU A 266 -11.21 5.21 -1.68
C GLU A 266 -11.22 5.78 -3.11
N ILE A 267 -12.40 6.14 -3.61
CA ILE A 267 -12.55 6.62 -4.99
C ILE A 267 -11.72 7.88 -5.28
N ASP A 268 -11.40 8.65 -4.26
CA ASP A 268 -10.54 9.83 -4.34
C ASP A 268 -9.12 9.53 -4.82
N ALA A 269 -8.65 8.27 -4.76
CA ALA A 269 -7.39 7.86 -5.38
C ALA A 269 -7.37 8.05 -6.90
N VAL A 270 -8.53 7.93 -7.57
CA VAL A 270 -8.70 8.03 -9.03
C VAL A 270 -9.45 9.29 -9.43
N ALA A 271 -10.46 9.68 -8.66
CA ALA A 271 -11.43 10.73 -9.00
C ALA A 271 -11.08 12.11 -8.44
N ARG A 272 -9.83 12.38 -8.19
CA ARG A 272 -9.36 13.69 -7.70
C ARG A 272 -9.46 14.75 -8.79
N ARG A 273 -9.79 16.01 -8.41
CA ARG A 273 -9.79 17.18 -9.29
C ARG A 273 -8.50 17.31 -10.09
N ARG A 274 -8.61 17.79 -11.31
CA ARG A 274 -7.49 18.01 -12.23
C ARG A 274 -6.54 19.07 -11.67
N GLY A 275 -5.27 18.70 -11.49
CA GLY A 275 -4.23 19.65 -11.11
C GLY A 275 -3.43 20.09 -12.32
N THR A 276 -2.93 21.33 -12.32
CA THR A 276 -2.06 21.89 -13.38
C THR A 276 -0.61 21.40 -13.30
N GLY A 277 -0.33 20.28 -12.62
CA GLY A 277 1.02 19.74 -12.42
C GLY A 277 1.55 19.00 -13.64
N MET A 278 2.77 19.35 -14.10
CA MET A 278 3.52 18.65 -15.14
C MET A 278 4.14 17.34 -14.59
N GLY A 279 3.42 16.20 -14.68
CA GLY A 279 3.97 14.89 -14.31
C GLY A 279 3.15 13.74 -14.87
N GLY A 280 3.80 12.79 -15.54
CA GLY A 280 3.17 11.68 -16.29
C GLY A 280 2.27 10.71 -15.49
N GLY A 281 2.20 10.81 -14.15
CA GLY A 281 1.26 10.06 -13.33
C GLY A 281 -0.16 10.65 -13.27
N HIS A 282 -0.36 11.87 -13.80
CA HIS A 282 -1.67 12.50 -13.86
C HIS A 282 -2.49 11.99 -15.05
N ASP A 283 -1.86 11.74 -16.19
CA ASP A 283 -2.53 11.31 -17.42
C ASP A 283 -3.21 9.95 -17.27
N GLU A 284 -2.61 9.02 -16.53
CA GLU A 284 -3.18 7.68 -16.32
C GLU A 284 -4.42 7.73 -15.42
N ARG A 285 -4.37 8.50 -14.32
CA ARG A 285 -5.52 8.67 -13.43
C ARG A 285 -6.69 9.34 -14.15
N GLU A 286 -6.41 10.37 -14.93
CA GLU A 286 -7.42 11.08 -15.72
C GLU A 286 -8.05 10.16 -16.78
N GLN A 287 -7.24 9.36 -17.47
CA GLN A 287 -7.72 8.37 -18.43
C GLN A 287 -8.61 7.31 -17.76
N THR A 288 -8.23 6.87 -16.57
CA THR A 288 -8.99 5.90 -15.78
C THR A 288 -10.31 6.47 -15.29
N LEU A 289 -10.30 7.71 -14.76
CA LEU A 289 -11.51 8.41 -14.39
C LEU A 289 -12.45 8.60 -15.57
N ASN A 290 -11.95 9.09 -16.70
CA ASN A 290 -12.74 9.28 -17.92
C ASN A 290 -13.35 7.95 -18.39
N GLN A 291 -12.61 6.85 -18.35
CA GLN A 291 -13.16 5.54 -18.68
C GLN A 291 -14.27 5.11 -17.70
N MET A 292 -14.10 5.36 -16.40
CA MET A 292 -15.15 5.07 -15.41
C MET A 292 -16.42 5.87 -15.68
N LEU A 293 -16.29 7.16 -16.00
CA LEU A 293 -17.43 8.00 -16.37
C LEU A 293 -18.12 7.52 -17.65
N VAL A 294 -17.36 7.09 -18.65
CA VAL A 294 -17.90 6.51 -19.90
C VAL A 294 -18.67 5.22 -19.62
N GLU A 295 -18.13 4.33 -18.79
CA GLU A 295 -18.85 3.10 -18.43
C GLU A 295 -20.15 3.38 -17.66
N MET A 296 -20.13 4.34 -16.71
CA MET A 296 -21.33 4.74 -15.96
C MET A 296 -22.38 5.39 -16.87
N ASP A 297 -21.95 6.25 -17.80
CA ASP A 297 -22.85 6.87 -18.76
C ASP A 297 -23.42 5.83 -19.74
N GLY A 298 -22.64 4.79 -20.07
CA GLY A 298 -22.98 3.70 -21.00
C GLY A 298 -24.02 2.71 -20.48
N PHE A 299 -24.36 2.74 -19.18
CA PHE A 299 -25.45 1.90 -18.67
C PHE A 299 -26.81 2.43 -19.10
N GLY A 300 -27.67 1.53 -19.57
CA GLY A 300 -29.08 1.81 -19.74
C GLY A 300 -29.75 2.11 -18.39
N VAL A 301 -30.83 2.89 -18.45
CA VAL A 301 -31.65 3.11 -17.26
C VAL A 301 -32.24 1.75 -16.84
N ASN A 302 -32.01 1.35 -15.59
CA ASN A 302 -32.56 0.13 -15.00
C ASN A 302 -31.93 -1.22 -15.47
N GLU A 303 -30.66 -1.25 -15.87
CA GLU A 303 -29.94 -2.51 -16.12
C GLU A 303 -29.68 -3.37 -14.87
N GLY A 304 -30.06 -2.88 -13.69
CA GLY A 304 -29.89 -3.61 -12.43
C GLY A 304 -28.46 -3.56 -11.86
N ILE A 305 -27.62 -2.67 -12.36
CA ILE A 305 -26.26 -2.44 -11.84
C ILE A 305 -26.27 -1.13 -11.07
N ILE A 306 -25.81 -1.18 -9.82
CA ILE A 306 -25.61 0.01 -8.99
C ILE A 306 -24.13 0.14 -8.64
N VAL A 307 -23.59 1.32 -8.91
CA VAL A 307 -22.20 1.64 -8.56
C VAL A 307 -22.22 2.40 -7.23
N MET A 308 -21.61 1.83 -6.22
CA MET A 308 -21.41 2.50 -4.94
C MET A 308 -19.94 2.90 -4.80
N ALA A 309 -19.67 4.08 -4.32
CA ALA A 309 -18.31 4.49 -4.02
C ALA A 309 -18.20 5.05 -2.60
N ALA A 310 -17.03 4.92 -1.99
CA ALA A 310 -16.76 5.51 -0.68
C ALA A 310 -15.54 6.45 -0.76
N THR A 311 -15.63 7.57 -0.05
CA THR A 311 -14.54 8.52 0.14
C THR A 311 -14.56 9.13 1.54
N ASN A 312 -13.40 9.49 2.03
CA ASN A 312 -13.26 10.28 3.24
C ASN A 312 -13.15 11.78 2.93
N ARG A 313 -12.93 12.13 1.65
CA ARG A 313 -12.67 13.50 1.20
C ARG A 313 -13.49 13.85 -0.04
N VAL A 314 -14.68 14.34 0.17
CA VAL A 314 -15.55 14.78 -0.94
C VAL A 314 -15.06 16.08 -1.59
N ASP A 315 -14.34 16.91 -0.84
CA ASP A 315 -13.78 18.20 -1.24
C ASP A 315 -12.81 18.11 -2.42
N ILE A 316 -12.06 17.03 -2.51
CA ILE A 316 -11.05 16.81 -3.57
C ILE A 316 -11.58 16.11 -4.82
N LEU A 317 -12.84 15.65 -4.81
CA LEU A 317 -13.41 14.92 -5.95
C LEU A 317 -13.67 15.83 -7.15
N ASP A 318 -13.46 15.30 -8.36
CA ASP A 318 -13.81 15.97 -9.61
C ASP A 318 -15.34 16.15 -9.68
N PRO A 319 -15.86 17.38 -9.89
CA PRO A 319 -17.28 17.63 -9.99
C PRO A 319 -17.99 16.81 -11.08
N ALA A 320 -17.26 16.37 -12.10
CA ALA A 320 -17.82 15.55 -13.17
C ALA A 320 -18.38 14.20 -12.68
N ILE A 321 -17.86 13.68 -11.56
CA ILE A 321 -18.32 12.40 -11.00
C ILE A 321 -19.69 12.52 -10.32
N MET A 322 -20.02 13.71 -9.82
CA MET A 322 -21.28 14.00 -9.11
C MET A 322 -22.39 14.52 -10.03
N ARG A 323 -22.18 14.50 -11.37
CA ARG A 323 -23.24 14.91 -12.32
C ARG A 323 -24.37 13.89 -12.35
N PRO A 324 -25.62 14.34 -12.58
CA PRO A 324 -26.76 13.44 -12.74
C PRO A 324 -26.50 12.34 -13.78
N GLY A 325 -26.90 11.11 -13.46
CA GLY A 325 -26.62 9.92 -14.29
C GLY A 325 -25.34 9.18 -13.92
N ARG A 326 -24.59 9.67 -12.93
CA ARG A 326 -23.36 9.05 -12.38
C ARG A 326 -23.56 8.79 -10.89
N PHE A 327 -22.88 9.52 -9.99
CA PHE A 327 -23.15 9.43 -8.55
C PHE A 327 -24.23 10.44 -8.17
N ASP A 328 -25.46 10.08 -8.45
CA ASP A 328 -26.64 10.95 -8.29
C ASP A 328 -27.03 11.19 -6.84
N ARG A 329 -26.69 10.21 -5.99
CA ARG A 329 -27.03 10.24 -4.57
C ARG A 329 -25.77 10.29 -3.72
N LYS A 330 -25.77 11.19 -2.75
CA LYS A 330 -24.72 11.34 -1.76
C LYS A 330 -25.30 11.02 -0.38
N VAL A 331 -24.77 9.99 0.27
CA VAL A 331 -25.14 9.59 1.63
C VAL A 331 -23.97 9.90 2.56
N VAL A 332 -24.24 10.68 3.61
CA VAL A 332 -23.23 11.09 4.58
C VAL A 332 -23.25 10.12 5.76
N VAL A 333 -22.18 9.35 5.90
CA VAL A 333 -21.99 8.38 6.99
C VAL A 333 -21.15 9.04 8.08
N GLY A 334 -21.82 9.63 9.07
CA GLY A 334 -21.19 10.36 10.17
C GLY A 334 -20.56 9.47 11.24
N ARG A 335 -20.00 10.11 12.28
CA ARG A 335 -19.65 9.39 13.51
C ARG A 335 -20.94 9.00 14.24
N PRO A 336 -20.98 7.83 14.91
CA PRO A 336 -22.17 7.40 15.62
C PRO A 336 -22.45 8.29 16.84
N ASP A 337 -23.72 8.59 17.08
CA ASP A 337 -24.22 9.20 18.30
C ASP A 337 -24.19 8.21 19.49
N VAL A 338 -24.62 8.63 20.67
CA VAL A 338 -24.63 7.76 21.86
C VAL A 338 -25.42 6.47 21.62
N ARG A 339 -26.57 6.53 20.94
CA ARG A 339 -27.39 5.35 20.66
C ARG A 339 -26.71 4.43 19.67
N GLY A 340 -26.17 4.99 18.60
CA GLY A 340 -25.41 4.24 17.60
C GLY A 340 -24.18 3.56 18.21
N ARG A 341 -23.47 4.23 19.14
CA ARG A 341 -22.35 3.62 19.85
C ARG A 341 -22.78 2.47 20.75
N GLU A 342 -23.89 2.60 21.46
CA GLU A 342 -24.45 1.53 22.29
C GLU A 342 -24.82 0.31 21.44
N GLU A 343 -25.48 0.50 20.30
CA GLU A 343 -25.81 -0.56 19.36
C GLU A 343 -24.55 -1.24 18.78
N ILE A 344 -23.55 -0.44 18.37
CA ILE A 344 -22.27 -0.95 17.85
C ILE A 344 -21.55 -1.78 18.91
N LEU A 345 -21.47 -1.29 20.15
CA LEU A 345 -20.92 -2.05 21.27
C LEU A 345 -21.67 -3.36 21.47
N GLY A 346 -23.02 -3.34 21.38
CA GLY A 346 -23.84 -4.55 21.47
C GLY A 346 -23.53 -5.59 20.38
N VAL A 347 -23.28 -5.16 19.14
CA VAL A 347 -22.88 -6.05 18.06
C VAL A 347 -21.51 -6.68 18.33
N HIS A 348 -20.52 -5.88 18.73
CA HIS A 348 -19.16 -6.39 19.00
C HIS A 348 -19.04 -7.17 20.31
N ALA A 349 -20.03 -7.03 21.21
CA ALA A 349 -20.12 -7.79 22.45
C ALA A 349 -20.67 -9.21 22.29
N LYS A 350 -21.45 -9.50 21.21
CA LYS A 350 -22.11 -10.81 21.01
C LYS A 350 -21.21 -12.03 21.18
N ASN A 351 -19.94 -11.91 20.80
CA ASN A 351 -18.97 -13.02 20.85
C ASN A 351 -17.94 -12.85 21.97
N LYS A 352 -18.18 -11.97 22.94
CA LYS A 352 -17.27 -11.70 24.06
C LYS A 352 -17.98 -11.96 25.38
N PRO A 353 -17.36 -12.72 26.32
CA PRO A 353 -17.94 -12.94 27.63
C PRO A 353 -17.79 -11.66 28.48
N LEU A 354 -18.86 -10.91 28.63
CA LEU A 354 -18.93 -9.73 29.49
C LEU A 354 -19.35 -10.14 30.90
N GLY A 355 -18.80 -9.49 31.92
CA GLY A 355 -19.24 -9.61 33.31
C GLY A 355 -20.55 -8.86 33.56
N ASP A 356 -21.23 -9.22 34.65
CA ASP A 356 -22.51 -8.58 35.05
C ASP A 356 -22.36 -7.11 35.45
N ASP A 357 -21.13 -6.67 35.67
CA ASP A 357 -20.77 -5.27 36.01
C ASP A 357 -20.64 -4.36 34.79
N VAL A 358 -20.74 -4.91 33.56
CA VAL A 358 -20.52 -4.15 32.33
C VAL A 358 -21.78 -3.43 31.86
N ASP A 359 -21.75 -2.11 31.87
CA ASP A 359 -22.81 -1.24 31.33
C ASP A 359 -22.40 -0.64 29.99
N LEU A 360 -22.93 -1.20 28.87
CA LEU A 360 -22.64 -0.73 27.52
C LEU A 360 -23.15 0.69 27.27
N LYS A 361 -24.23 1.09 27.93
CA LYS A 361 -24.79 2.45 27.80
C LYS A 361 -23.83 3.48 28.40
N GLN A 362 -23.30 3.21 29.60
CA GLN A 362 -22.30 4.06 30.23
C GLN A 362 -21.04 4.16 29.35
N ILE A 363 -20.60 3.03 28.76
CA ILE A 363 -19.44 3.01 27.85
C ILE A 363 -19.74 3.87 26.61
N ALA A 364 -20.93 3.75 26.01
CA ALA A 364 -21.34 4.56 24.86
C ALA A 364 -21.32 6.06 25.17
N GLN A 365 -21.74 6.47 26.37
CA GLN A 365 -21.68 7.86 26.81
C GLN A 365 -20.24 8.36 26.93
N THR A 366 -19.34 7.55 27.51
CA THR A 366 -17.94 7.93 27.74
C THR A 366 -17.08 7.92 26.48
N THR A 367 -17.55 7.28 25.41
CA THR A 367 -16.78 7.14 24.14
C THR A 367 -17.24 8.13 23.06
N ALA A 368 -17.60 9.36 23.46
CA ALA A 368 -17.93 10.41 22.51
C ALA A 368 -16.83 10.59 21.45
N GLY A 369 -17.25 10.69 20.18
CA GLY A 369 -16.34 10.83 19.03
C GLY A 369 -15.66 9.54 18.55
N PHE A 370 -15.84 8.39 19.22
CA PHE A 370 -15.32 7.09 18.74
C PHE A 370 -16.08 6.62 17.51
N THR A 371 -15.35 6.03 16.58
CA THR A 371 -15.90 5.35 15.41
C THR A 371 -16.25 3.90 15.73
N GLY A 372 -16.93 3.21 14.81
CA GLY A 372 -17.24 1.79 14.97
C GLY A 372 -15.98 0.91 15.17
N ALA A 373 -14.90 1.22 14.45
CA ALA A 373 -13.64 0.50 14.59
C ALA A 373 -12.93 0.79 15.94
N ASP A 374 -13.05 2.01 16.46
CA ASP A 374 -12.51 2.34 17.79
C ASP A 374 -13.24 1.58 18.88
N LEU A 375 -14.57 1.44 18.77
CA LEU A 375 -15.40 0.67 19.71
C LEU A 375 -15.13 -0.84 19.63
N GLU A 376 -14.92 -1.38 18.44
CA GLU A 376 -14.47 -2.76 18.26
C GLU A 376 -13.13 -3.00 18.96
N ASN A 377 -12.16 -2.11 18.69
CA ASN A 377 -10.82 -2.16 19.27
C ASN A 377 -10.87 -2.02 20.80
N LEU A 378 -11.74 -1.14 21.32
CA LEU A 378 -11.95 -0.96 22.76
C LEU A 378 -12.32 -2.28 23.46
N LEU A 379 -13.32 -2.97 22.93
CA LEU A 379 -13.76 -4.27 23.48
C LEU A 379 -12.73 -5.37 23.26
N ASN A 380 -11.99 -5.33 22.17
CA ASN A 380 -10.91 -6.28 21.90
C ASN A 380 -9.75 -6.09 22.85
N GLU A 381 -9.31 -4.88 23.11
CA GLU A 381 -8.27 -4.57 24.09
C GLU A 381 -8.69 -4.93 25.52
N ALA A 382 -9.97 -4.72 25.87
CA ALA A 382 -10.51 -5.16 27.16
C ALA A 382 -10.46 -6.68 27.30
N ALA A 383 -10.77 -7.42 26.24
CA ALA A 383 -10.65 -8.89 26.22
C ALA A 383 -9.19 -9.34 26.40
N ILE A 384 -8.23 -8.64 25.77
CA ILE A 384 -6.80 -8.92 25.93
C ILE A 384 -6.35 -8.67 27.37
N ILE A 385 -6.84 -7.59 28.02
CA ILE A 385 -6.53 -7.30 29.44
C ILE A 385 -7.07 -8.42 30.34
N ALA A 386 -8.33 -8.82 30.17
CA ALA A 386 -8.93 -9.90 30.94
C ALA A 386 -8.18 -11.22 30.76
N ALA A 387 -7.77 -11.54 29.53
CA ALA A 387 -6.98 -12.75 29.24
C ALA A 387 -5.59 -12.72 29.88
N LYS A 388 -4.91 -11.59 29.90
CA LYS A 388 -3.61 -11.42 30.60
C LYS A 388 -3.71 -11.62 32.12
N GLU A 389 -4.86 -11.30 32.70
CA GLU A 389 -5.16 -11.52 34.11
C GLU A 389 -5.76 -12.91 34.38
N ASN A 390 -5.73 -13.82 33.38
CA ASN A 390 -6.28 -15.18 33.45
C ASN A 390 -7.76 -15.24 33.86
N ARG A 391 -8.56 -14.26 33.44
CA ARG A 391 -10.00 -14.22 33.70
C ARG A 391 -10.78 -14.71 32.48
N ALA A 392 -11.92 -15.34 32.74
CA ALA A 392 -12.80 -15.86 31.70
C ALA A 392 -13.83 -14.84 31.17
N TYR A 393 -13.92 -13.65 31.78
CA TYR A 393 -14.86 -12.60 31.41
C TYR A 393 -14.25 -11.21 31.55
N ILE A 394 -14.80 -10.27 30.79
CA ILE A 394 -14.38 -8.87 30.72
C ILE A 394 -15.14 -8.07 31.77
N LYS A 395 -14.46 -7.30 32.60
CA LYS A 395 -15.04 -6.39 33.59
C LYS A 395 -15.13 -4.97 33.06
N GLN A 396 -16.00 -4.17 33.68
CA GLN A 396 -16.09 -2.73 33.41
C GLN A 396 -14.73 -2.01 33.55
N ASP A 397 -13.90 -2.42 34.54
CA ASP A 397 -12.56 -1.85 34.75
C ASP A 397 -11.58 -2.13 33.61
N ASP A 398 -11.71 -3.29 32.95
CA ASP A 398 -10.89 -3.61 31.76
C ASP A 398 -11.21 -2.68 30.59
N ILE A 399 -12.50 -2.39 30.41
CA ILE A 399 -12.96 -1.46 29.36
C ILE A 399 -12.49 -0.04 29.68
N LYS A 400 -12.52 0.37 30.94
CA LYS A 400 -11.96 1.67 31.38
C LYS A 400 -10.46 1.77 31.11
N LYS A 401 -9.69 0.72 31.41
CA LYS A 401 -8.25 0.66 31.09
C LYS A 401 -8.01 0.70 29.58
N SER A 402 -8.83 -0.02 28.81
CA SER A 402 -8.75 -0.03 27.35
C SER A 402 -9.09 1.33 26.73
N PHE A 403 -10.04 2.06 27.30
CA PHE A 403 -10.43 3.38 26.83
C PHE A 403 -9.24 4.35 26.81
N VAL A 404 -8.46 4.38 27.91
CA VAL A 404 -7.22 5.17 27.96
C VAL A 404 -6.22 4.72 26.91
N LYS A 405 -6.06 3.39 26.73
CA LYS A 405 -5.10 2.83 25.77
C LYS A 405 -5.50 3.14 24.33
N VAL A 406 -6.77 3.09 23.98
CA VAL A 406 -7.28 3.36 22.64
C VAL A 406 -7.31 4.86 22.34
N GLY A 407 -7.73 5.70 23.31
CA GLY A 407 -7.87 7.14 23.12
C GLY A 407 -6.53 7.88 23.11
N ILE A 408 -5.60 7.51 23.99
CA ILE A 408 -4.34 8.25 24.21
C ILE A 408 -3.13 7.45 23.77
N GLY A 409 -3.22 6.12 23.78
CA GLY A 409 -2.14 5.20 23.47
C GLY A 409 -1.62 4.44 24.69
N ALA A 410 -0.75 3.46 24.44
CA ALA A 410 -0.20 2.62 25.50
C ALA A 410 0.77 3.40 26.39
N GLU A 411 0.62 3.24 27.71
CA GLU A 411 1.53 3.79 28.71
C GLU A 411 2.93 3.16 28.63
N LYS A 412 3.99 4.00 28.61
CA LYS A 412 5.40 3.58 28.54
C LYS A 412 6.05 3.57 29.93
N LYS A 413 5.72 2.61 30.77
CA LYS A 413 6.25 2.49 32.14
C LYS A 413 7.75 2.20 32.22
N SER A 414 8.39 1.77 31.13
CA SER A 414 9.82 1.46 31.11
C SER A 414 10.73 2.67 30.84
N ARG A 415 10.14 3.84 30.54
CA ARG A 415 10.93 5.04 30.27
C ARG A 415 11.45 5.63 31.59
N VAL A 416 12.76 5.78 31.69
CA VAL A 416 13.39 6.45 32.82
C VAL A 416 13.22 7.96 32.64
N ILE A 417 12.53 8.58 33.57
CA ILE A 417 12.27 10.03 33.61
C ILE A 417 12.94 10.59 34.84
N SER A 418 13.60 11.73 34.72
CA SER A 418 14.20 12.41 35.89
C SER A 418 13.12 12.94 36.82
N ASP A 419 13.44 13.05 38.12
CA ASP A 419 12.51 13.59 39.13
C ASP A 419 12.11 15.04 38.80
N LYS A 420 13.01 15.80 38.15
CA LYS A 420 12.70 17.15 37.67
C LYS A 420 11.63 17.14 36.60
N GLU A 421 11.75 16.24 35.60
CA GLU A 421 10.76 16.12 34.51
C GLU A 421 9.43 15.57 35.03
N LYS A 422 9.44 14.60 35.95
CA LYS A 422 8.21 14.11 36.59
C LYS A 422 7.49 15.23 37.31
N ARG A 423 8.22 16.07 38.03
CA ARG A 423 7.65 17.21 38.75
C ARG A 423 7.05 18.24 37.80
N ILE A 424 7.75 18.58 36.71
CA ILE A 424 7.24 19.51 35.71
C ILE A 424 5.93 18.96 35.11
N THR A 425 5.92 17.67 34.68
CA THR A 425 4.73 17.03 34.13
C THR A 425 3.57 17.00 35.14
N ALA A 426 3.84 16.73 36.44
CA ALA A 426 2.81 16.69 37.45
C ALA A 426 2.10 18.04 37.62
N PHE A 427 2.84 19.14 37.66
CA PHE A 427 2.26 20.46 37.73
C PHE A 427 1.55 20.87 36.42
N HIS A 428 2.10 20.53 35.27
CA HIS A 428 1.51 20.76 33.96
C HIS A 428 0.12 20.12 33.86
N GLU A 429 0.04 18.82 34.12
CA GLU A 429 -1.22 18.07 34.05
C GLU A 429 -2.22 18.50 35.13
N SER A 430 -1.73 18.87 36.31
CA SER A 430 -2.59 19.45 37.38
C SER A 430 -3.20 20.77 36.94
N GLY A 431 -2.46 21.61 36.19
CA GLY A 431 -2.96 22.86 35.66
C GLY A 431 -4.15 22.66 34.72
N HIS A 432 -4.06 21.69 33.80
CA HIS A 432 -5.18 21.30 32.93
C HIS A 432 -6.35 20.76 33.75
N ALA A 433 -6.10 19.87 34.71
CA ALA A 433 -7.12 19.21 35.50
C ALA A 433 -7.98 20.19 36.31
N ILE A 434 -7.34 21.17 36.93
CA ILE A 434 -8.06 22.20 37.71
C ILE A 434 -9.00 23.00 36.82
N LEU A 435 -8.53 23.42 35.63
CA LEU A 435 -9.35 24.21 34.73
C LEU A 435 -10.50 23.39 34.15
N PHE A 436 -10.33 22.08 33.86
CA PHE A 436 -11.42 21.19 33.52
C PHE A 436 -12.50 21.11 34.60
N HIS A 437 -12.11 21.09 35.86
CA HIS A 437 -13.05 21.02 36.99
C HIS A 437 -13.80 22.33 37.21
N LEU A 438 -13.13 23.46 37.05
CA LEU A 438 -13.70 24.78 37.35
C LEU A 438 -14.59 25.33 36.22
N LEU A 439 -14.46 24.82 35.01
CA LEU A 439 -15.17 25.32 33.84
C LEU A 439 -16.35 24.38 33.49
N PRO A 440 -17.58 24.92 33.34
CA PRO A 440 -18.78 24.09 33.26
C PRO A 440 -18.98 23.35 31.94
N ASP A 441 -18.41 23.86 30.81
CA ASP A 441 -18.74 23.36 29.48
C ASP A 441 -17.68 22.42 28.89
N VAL A 442 -16.59 22.13 29.63
CA VAL A 442 -15.46 21.31 29.13
C VAL A 442 -15.50 19.86 29.64
N GLY A 443 -16.44 19.55 30.52
CA GLY A 443 -16.62 18.23 31.12
C GLY A 443 -15.68 17.94 32.31
N PRO A 444 -16.08 17.03 33.21
CA PRO A 444 -15.28 16.67 34.38
C PRO A 444 -14.03 15.88 33.96
N VAL A 445 -13.03 15.93 34.84
CA VAL A 445 -11.81 15.15 34.69
C VAL A 445 -12.09 13.66 34.88
N TYR A 446 -11.74 12.84 33.94
CA TYR A 446 -11.83 11.37 34.05
C TYR A 446 -10.61 10.75 34.71
N SER A 447 -9.41 11.16 34.27
CA SER A 447 -8.14 10.66 34.79
C SER A 447 -7.01 11.63 34.46
N VAL A 448 -6.06 11.76 35.39
CA VAL A 448 -4.81 12.49 35.20
C VAL A 448 -3.64 11.55 35.41
N SER A 449 -2.62 11.60 34.54
CA SER A 449 -1.46 10.71 34.62
C SER A 449 -0.19 11.42 34.17
N ILE A 450 0.90 11.12 34.86
CA ILE A 450 2.26 11.55 34.47
C ILE A 450 3.08 10.44 33.83
N ILE A 451 2.43 9.33 33.46
CA ILE A 451 3.07 8.23 32.75
C ILE A 451 3.10 8.56 31.27
N PRO A 452 4.29 8.57 30.61
CA PRO A 452 4.40 8.86 29.19
C PRO A 452 3.61 7.88 28.34
N THR A 453 3.07 8.37 27.23
CA THR A 453 2.31 7.56 26.27
C THR A 453 3.07 7.28 24.99
N GLY A 454 2.55 6.36 24.18
CA GLY A 454 3.11 5.98 22.88
C GLY A 454 3.13 7.12 21.86
N SER A 455 2.23 8.11 21.99
CA SER A 455 2.12 9.29 21.14
C SER A 455 3.21 10.35 21.39
N GLY A 456 4.04 10.17 22.43
CA GLY A 456 5.13 11.09 22.77
C GLY A 456 4.77 12.11 23.84
N ALA A 457 3.56 12.11 24.37
CA ALA A 457 3.15 12.94 25.49
C ALA A 457 3.85 12.48 26.78
N ALA A 458 4.28 13.43 27.62
CA ALA A 458 4.94 13.16 28.89
C ALA A 458 3.94 12.73 29.98
N GLY A 459 2.70 13.23 29.90
CA GLY A 459 1.55 12.89 30.71
C GLY A 459 0.26 13.09 29.92
N TYR A 460 -0.87 13.02 30.60
CA TYR A 460 -2.17 13.36 30.01
C TYR A 460 -3.21 13.70 31.07
N THR A 461 -4.07 14.63 30.72
CA THR A 461 -5.31 14.93 31.43
C THR A 461 -6.47 14.63 30.52
N MET A 462 -7.34 13.71 30.89
CA MET A 462 -8.44 13.22 30.08
C MET A 462 -9.77 13.70 30.64
N PRO A 463 -10.54 14.52 29.90
CA PRO A 463 -11.90 14.86 30.29
C PRO A 463 -12.86 13.71 29.98
N LEU A 464 -13.99 13.68 30.67
CA LEU A 464 -15.12 12.81 30.40
C LEU A 464 -16.18 13.62 29.67
N PRO A 465 -16.41 13.41 28.37
CA PRO A 465 -17.52 14.06 27.68
C PRO A 465 -18.85 13.56 28.24
N GLU A 466 -19.71 14.45 28.70
CA GLU A 466 -21.01 14.06 29.23
C GLU A 466 -22.07 13.85 28.14
N LYS A 467 -21.95 14.55 27.02
CA LYS A 467 -22.94 14.54 25.92
C LYS A 467 -22.26 14.73 24.57
N ASP A 468 -22.89 14.21 23.53
CA ASP A 468 -22.55 14.57 22.16
C ASP A 468 -23.15 15.93 21.83
N GLU A 469 -22.32 16.95 21.69
CA GLU A 469 -22.78 18.29 21.35
C GLU A 469 -22.78 18.49 19.84
N MET A 470 -23.91 18.98 19.33
CA MET A 470 -24.04 19.28 17.90
C MET A 470 -23.37 20.62 17.53
N PHE A 471 -23.32 21.57 18.48
CA PHE A 471 -22.77 22.92 18.26
C PHE A 471 -21.77 23.30 19.34
N ASN A 472 -20.65 23.87 18.93
CA ASN A 472 -19.72 24.51 19.85
C ASN A 472 -20.08 25.98 20.00
N THR A 473 -20.39 26.40 21.20
CA THR A 473 -20.68 27.82 21.49
C THR A 473 -19.36 28.62 21.61
N LYS A 474 -19.41 29.94 21.40
CA LYS A 474 -18.28 30.86 21.64
C LYS A 474 -17.73 30.68 23.06
N GLY A 475 -18.64 30.56 24.06
CA GLY A 475 -18.24 30.37 25.46
C GLY A 475 -17.45 29.09 25.68
N LYS A 476 -17.92 27.96 25.11
CA LYS A 476 -17.22 26.69 25.21
C LYS A 476 -15.85 26.72 24.54
N MET A 477 -15.75 27.27 23.31
CA MET A 477 -14.47 27.38 22.62
C MET A 477 -13.44 28.23 23.40
N LEU A 478 -13.90 29.31 24.07
CA LEU A 478 -13.03 30.08 24.96
C LEU A 478 -12.60 29.26 26.19
N GLN A 479 -13.48 28.43 26.76
CA GLN A 479 -13.14 27.55 27.88
C GLN A 479 -12.12 26.48 27.44
N ASP A 480 -12.29 25.89 26.27
CA ASP A 480 -11.33 24.94 25.70
C ASP A 480 -9.93 25.56 25.51
N ILE A 481 -9.86 26.85 25.08
CA ILE A 481 -8.60 27.60 24.98
C ILE A 481 -8.00 27.81 26.38
N VAL A 482 -8.81 28.19 27.36
CA VAL A 482 -8.36 28.40 28.75
C VAL A 482 -7.76 27.10 29.28
N VAL A 483 -8.43 25.96 29.12
CA VAL A 483 -7.92 24.65 29.54
C VAL A 483 -6.62 24.30 28.82
N SER A 484 -6.55 24.49 27.50
CA SER A 484 -5.33 24.20 26.74
C SER A 484 -4.10 25.00 27.23
N LEU A 485 -4.31 26.19 27.78
CA LEU A 485 -3.23 27.02 28.32
C LEU A 485 -2.84 26.65 29.76
N GLY A 486 -3.63 25.80 30.44
CA GLY A 486 -3.48 25.47 31.86
C GLY A 486 -2.12 24.92 32.26
N GLY A 487 -1.60 23.96 31.48
CA GLY A 487 -0.30 23.35 31.74
C GLY A 487 0.83 24.38 31.69
N ARG A 488 0.80 25.27 30.70
CA ARG A 488 1.77 26.37 30.56
C ARG A 488 1.74 27.36 31.71
N VAL A 489 0.54 27.72 32.11
CA VAL A 489 0.36 28.63 33.28
C VAL A 489 0.87 28.01 34.56
N ALA A 490 0.59 26.71 34.78
CA ALA A 490 1.09 26.01 35.96
C ALA A 490 2.62 25.94 36.02
N GLU A 491 3.27 25.67 34.88
CA GLU A 491 4.73 25.72 34.76
C GLU A 491 5.29 27.09 35.18
N GLU A 492 4.75 28.17 34.59
CA GLU A 492 5.21 29.54 34.89
C GLU A 492 5.06 29.90 36.38
N LEU A 493 3.90 29.57 36.97
CA LEU A 493 3.62 29.93 38.38
C LEU A 493 4.46 29.15 39.37
N VAL A 494 4.92 27.94 39.02
CA VAL A 494 5.62 27.06 39.99
C VAL A 494 7.13 27.12 39.83
N PHE A 495 7.61 27.19 38.60
CA PHE A 495 9.04 27.07 38.30
C PHE A 495 9.69 28.38 37.91
N ASP A 496 8.92 29.44 37.71
CA ASP A 496 9.38 30.72 37.12
C ASP A 496 10.15 30.49 35.80
N ASP A 497 9.80 29.41 35.13
CA ASP A 497 10.40 28.94 33.88
C ASP A 497 9.33 28.22 33.04
N ILE A 498 9.67 27.95 31.77
CA ILE A 498 8.74 27.42 30.82
C ILE A 498 9.41 26.36 29.96
N THR A 499 8.67 25.29 29.62
CA THR A 499 9.21 24.20 28.82
C THR A 499 8.60 24.11 27.42
N THR A 500 9.20 23.28 26.58
CA THR A 500 8.64 22.94 25.25
C THR A 500 7.47 21.97 25.35
N GLY A 501 7.14 21.46 26.52
CA GLY A 501 6.06 20.50 26.76
C GLY A 501 4.70 21.03 26.30
N ALA A 502 4.43 22.31 26.56
CA ALA A 502 3.19 22.98 26.17
C ALA A 502 3.05 23.32 24.68
N SER A 503 3.97 22.88 23.81
CA SER A 503 3.96 23.27 22.39
C SER A 503 2.71 22.83 21.64
N GLN A 504 2.19 21.65 21.93
CA GLN A 504 0.97 21.11 21.31
C GLN A 504 -0.28 21.85 21.82
N ASP A 505 -0.33 22.19 23.10
CA ASP A 505 -1.44 22.90 23.72
C ASP A 505 -1.55 24.32 23.16
N ILE A 506 -0.42 25.03 23.04
CA ILE A 506 -0.35 26.35 22.41
C ILE A 506 -0.80 26.28 20.94
N LYS A 507 -0.40 25.24 20.21
CA LYS A 507 -0.82 25.05 18.83
C LYS A 507 -2.34 24.84 18.73
N GLN A 508 -2.91 24.01 19.60
CA GLN A 508 -4.33 23.74 19.65
C GLN A 508 -5.14 25.01 20.02
N ALA A 509 -4.72 25.71 21.07
CA ALA A 509 -5.31 26.99 21.46
C ALA A 509 -5.30 28.02 20.30
N THR A 510 -4.16 28.15 19.62
CA THR A 510 -4.01 29.08 18.49
C THR A 510 -4.89 28.70 17.32
N GLN A 511 -4.99 27.40 16.96
CA GLN A 511 -5.86 26.92 15.89
C GLN A 511 -7.33 27.17 16.20
N MET A 512 -7.74 26.97 17.46
CA MET A 512 -9.11 27.23 17.91
C MET A 512 -9.44 28.72 17.87
N ALA A 513 -8.57 29.59 18.38
CA ALA A 513 -8.74 31.05 18.31
C ALA A 513 -8.81 31.53 16.84
N LYS A 514 -7.94 31.00 15.97
CA LYS A 514 -7.98 31.29 14.54
C LYS A 514 -9.31 30.88 13.92
N ALA A 515 -9.81 29.67 14.19
CA ALA A 515 -11.10 29.20 13.67
C ALA A 515 -12.26 30.08 14.17
N MET A 516 -12.26 30.52 15.44
CA MET A 516 -13.25 31.47 15.96
C MET A 516 -13.30 32.76 15.15
N VAL A 517 -12.13 33.31 14.79
CA VAL A 517 -12.01 34.59 14.09
C VAL A 517 -12.27 34.45 12.60
N THR A 518 -11.68 33.45 11.95
CA THR A 518 -11.68 33.36 10.47
C THR A 518 -12.80 32.50 9.90
N LYS A 519 -13.23 31.48 10.62
CA LYS A 519 -14.22 30.48 10.13
C LYS A 519 -15.62 30.73 10.66
N TYR A 520 -15.75 31.02 11.96
CA TYR A 520 -17.05 31.10 12.62
C TYR A 520 -17.55 32.52 12.82
N GLY A 521 -16.77 33.55 12.50
CA GLY A 521 -17.16 34.95 12.68
C GLY A 521 -17.49 35.30 14.13
N MET A 522 -16.78 34.71 15.11
CA MET A 522 -17.05 34.87 16.55
C MET A 522 -16.30 36.07 17.17
N SER A 523 -15.69 36.89 16.36
CA SER A 523 -15.01 38.13 16.81
C SER A 523 -15.87 39.36 16.51
N ASP A 524 -16.04 40.20 17.53
CA ASP A 524 -16.76 41.46 17.39
C ASP A 524 -15.98 42.51 16.56
N ASN A 525 -14.63 42.45 16.60
CA ASN A 525 -13.74 43.36 15.89
C ASN A 525 -13.64 43.04 14.38
N ILE A 526 -13.69 41.75 14.02
CA ILE A 526 -13.59 41.29 12.61
C ILE A 526 -14.97 41.19 11.97
N GLY A 527 -16.02 40.94 12.78
CA GLY A 527 -17.40 40.83 12.33
C GLY A 527 -17.73 39.44 11.78
N LEU A 528 -18.94 39.35 11.20
CA LEU A 528 -19.55 38.11 10.68
C LEU A 528 -19.05 37.81 9.24
N ILE A 529 -17.74 37.69 9.06
CA ILE A 529 -17.12 37.42 7.76
C ILE A 529 -16.31 36.13 7.88
N CYS A 530 -16.48 35.22 6.92
CA CYS A 530 -15.63 34.05 6.78
C CYS A 530 -14.41 34.37 5.89
N TYR A 531 -13.25 34.35 6.50
CA TYR A 531 -11.95 34.51 5.83
C TYR A 531 -11.22 33.19 5.64
N ASP A 532 -11.81 32.10 6.10
CA ASP A 532 -11.28 30.76 5.88
C ASP A 532 -11.66 30.34 4.45
N ASN A 533 -10.67 30.36 3.56
CA ASN A 533 -10.85 29.76 2.25
C ASN A 533 -10.81 28.25 2.45
N ASP A 534 -11.97 27.59 2.44
CA ASP A 534 -12.10 26.11 2.43
C ASP A 534 -11.42 25.47 1.19
N ASP A 535 -10.83 26.27 0.32
CA ASP A 535 -9.95 25.84 -0.75
C ASP A 535 -8.53 25.53 -0.21
N ASP A 536 -8.41 24.55 0.67
CA ASP A 536 -7.19 23.77 0.85
C ASP A 536 -6.91 22.94 -0.42
N GLU A 537 -6.94 23.62 -1.57
CA GLU A 537 -6.33 23.13 -2.79
C GLU A 537 -4.81 23.17 -2.56
N VAL A 538 -4.28 22.03 -2.11
CA VAL A 538 -2.84 21.73 -2.18
C VAL A 538 -2.46 21.64 -3.66
N PHE A 539 -2.40 22.78 -4.31
CA PHE A 539 -1.77 22.93 -5.62
C PHE A 539 -0.26 23.10 -5.41
N ILE A 540 0.49 22.04 -5.70
CA ILE A 540 1.96 22.01 -5.74
C ILE A 540 2.54 23.03 -6.79
N GLY A 541 1.81 23.98 -7.23
CA GLY A 541 2.26 25.05 -8.12
C GLY A 541 1.87 26.45 -7.64
N ARG A 542 1.03 26.56 -6.59
CA ARG A 542 0.59 27.84 -6.01
C ARG A 542 1.33 28.21 -4.72
N ASP A 543 2.19 27.35 -4.20
CA ASP A 543 3.03 27.64 -3.01
C ASP A 543 4.01 28.81 -3.22
N LEU A 544 4.13 29.34 -4.44
CA LEU A 544 4.93 30.53 -4.72
C LEU A 544 4.11 31.84 -4.64
N ALA A 545 2.78 31.76 -4.46
CA ALA A 545 1.94 32.94 -4.24
C ALA A 545 0.68 32.53 -3.46
N HIS A 546 0.80 32.35 -2.15
CA HIS A 546 -0.36 32.45 -1.25
C HIS A 546 -0.93 33.87 -1.35
N THR A 547 -1.75 34.12 -2.34
CA THR A 547 -2.59 35.32 -2.35
C THR A 547 -3.67 35.09 -1.31
N ARG A 548 -3.44 35.61 -0.10
CA ARG A 548 -4.49 35.76 0.91
C ARG A 548 -5.67 36.45 0.23
N GLY A 549 -6.87 35.87 0.35
CA GLY A 549 -8.09 36.45 -0.24
C GLY A 549 -8.52 37.78 0.40
N TYR A 550 -7.67 38.37 1.27
CA TYR A 550 -7.95 39.58 2.02
C TYR A 550 -6.69 40.47 2.14
N SER A 551 -6.91 41.77 2.40
CA SER A 551 -5.84 42.77 2.47
C SER A 551 -4.91 42.58 3.67
N GLU A 552 -3.70 43.13 3.61
CA GLU A 552 -2.72 43.14 4.72
C GLU A 552 -3.32 43.80 5.99
N GLY A 553 -4.18 44.79 5.85
CA GLY A 553 -4.87 45.39 6.99
C GLY A 553 -5.80 44.41 7.71
N VAL A 554 -6.55 43.60 6.96
CA VAL A 554 -7.39 42.55 7.53
C VAL A 554 -6.56 41.45 8.14
N ALA A 555 -5.45 41.03 7.51
CA ALA A 555 -4.53 40.07 8.07
C ALA A 555 -3.98 40.51 9.44
N SER A 556 -3.53 41.75 9.52
CA SER A 556 -3.05 42.33 10.79
C SER A 556 -4.14 42.37 11.86
N ALA A 557 -5.39 42.72 11.48
CA ALA A 557 -6.50 42.74 12.42
C ALA A 557 -6.84 41.30 12.93
N ILE A 558 -6.80 40.30 12.05
CA ILE A 558 -6.99 38.86 12.42
C ILE A 558 -5.90 38.43 13.41
N ASP A 559 -4.64 38.73 13.13
CA ASP A 559 -3.51 38.37 13.99
C ASP A 559 -3.61 39.04 15.36
N GLN A 560 -4.01 40.32 15.41
CA GLN A 560 -4.26 41.05 16.65
C GLN A 560 -5.39 40.45 17.46
N GLU A 561 -6.49 40.06 16.79
CA GLU A 561 -7.65 39.49 17.47
C GLU A 561 -7.35 38.09 18.01
N ILE A 562 -6.65 37.24 17.26
CA ILE A 562 -6.19 35.93 17.75
C ILE A 562 -5.32 36.13 18.99
N LYS A 563 -4.35 37.07 18.93
CA LYS A 563 -3.49 37.36 20.08
C LYS A 563 -4.33 37.84 21.28
N ARG A 564 -5.28 38.74 21.08
CA ARG A 564 -6.17 39.24 22.16
C ARG A 564 -6.91 38.10 22.84
N ILE A 565 -7.53 37.19 22.04
CA ILE A 565 -8.27 36.04 22.59
C ILE A 565 -7.32 35.15 23.44
N ILE A 566 -6.14 34.85 22.93
CA ILE A 566 -5.16 34.04 23.66
C ILE A 566 -4.72 34.73 24.97
N ASP A 567 -4.37 36.03 24.90
CA ASP A 567 -3.93 36.78 26.06
C ASP A 567 -5.02 36.87 27.17
N GLU A 568 -6.28 37.09 26.78
CA GLU A 568 -7.44 37.10 27.69
C GLU A 568 -7.67 35.72 28.33
N CYS A 569 -7.64 34.65 27.52
CA CYS A 569 -7.79 33.28 28.03
C CYS A 569 -6.63 32.90 28.96
N TYR A 570 -5.40 33.32 28.61
CA TYR A 570 -4.22 33.10 29.44
C TYR A 570 -4.34 33.82 30.80
N ALA A 571 -4.74 35.09 30.80
CA ALA A 571 -4.94 35.85 32.06
C ALA A 571 -6.02 35.21 32.92
N LYS A 572 -7.12 34.73 32.32
CA LYS A 572 -8.20 34.00 33.02
C LYS A 572 -7.68 32.69 33.62
N ALA A 573 -6.96 31.87 32.84
CA ALA A 573 -6.37 30.63 33.31
C ALA A 573 -5.43 30.89 34.51
N LYS A 574 -4.59 31.91 34.39
CA LYS A 574 -3.63 32.30 35.45
C LYS A 574 -4.34 32.68 36.73
N GLN A 575 -5.39 33.50 36.65
CA GLN A 575 -6.16 33.89 37.85
C GLN A 575 -6.81 32.67 38.51
N MET A 576 -7.47 31.80 37.73
CA MET A 576 -8.14 30.60 38.26
C MET A 576 -7.18 29.63 38.93
N ILE A 577 -6.01 29.41 38.36
CA ILE A 577 -4.97 28.54 38.96
C ILE A 577 -4.37 29.17 40.20
N MET A 578 -4.16 30.50 40.21
CA MET A 578 -3.67 31.22 41.41
C MET A 578 -4.66 31.14 42.58
N ASP A 579 -5.96 31.25 42.28
CA ASP A 579 -7.02 31.17 43.29
C ASP A 579 -7.15 29.77 43.93
N HIS A 580 -6.63 28.71 43.22
CA HIS A 580 -6.65 27.32 43.68
C HIS A 580 -5.24 26.73 43.80
N ARG A 581 -4.28 27.53 44.21
CA ARG A 581 -2.88 27.14 44.32
C ARG A 581 -2.64 25.94 45.24
N ASP A 582 -3.37 25.87 46.34
CA ASP A 582 -3.37 24.76 47.28
C ASP A 582 -3.80 23.44 46.64
N VAL A 583 -4.83 23.47 45.79
CA VAL A 583 -5.27 22.30 45.02
C VAL A 583 -4.24 21.90 44.00
N LEU A 584 -3.58 22.85 43.30
CA LEU A 584 -2.50 22.59 42.37
C LEU A 584 -1.36 21.82 43.00
N ASP A 585 -0.89 22.30 44.16
CA ASP A 585 0.20 21.69 44.92
C ASP A 585 -0.22 20.29 45.43
N ALA A 586 -1.45 20.13 45.94
CA ALA A 586 -1.98 18.85 46.40
C ALA A 586 -2.11 17.83 45.28
N CYS A 587 -2.65 18.24 44.10
CA CYS A 587 -2.81 17.38 42.94
C CYS A 587 -1.44 16.92 42.41
N ALA A 588 -0.50 17.84 42.24
CA ALA A 588 0.84 17.52 41.74
C ALA A 588 1.57 16.55 42.69
N ASN A 589 1.48 16.75 44.01
CA ASN A 589 2.08 15.85 45.01
C ASN A 589 1.44 14.45 44.96
N LEU A 590 0.11 14.37 44.81
CA LEU A 590 -0.60 13.10 44.69
C LEU A 590 -0.21 12.36 43.39
N LEU A 591 0.00 13.10 42.29
CA LEU A 591 0.51 12.55 41.03
C LEU A 591 1.95 12.05 41.14
N LEU A 592 2.80 12.74 41.88
CA LEU A 592 4.17 12.28 42.12
C LEU A 592 4.21 10.99 42.95
N GLU A 593 3.25 10.80 43.88
CA GLU A 593 3.13 9.60 44.70
C GLU A 593 2.53 8.41 43.89
N LYS A 594 1.41 8.64 43.22
CA LYS A 594 0.61 7.57 42.57
C LYS A 594 0.85 7.42 41.09
N GLU A 595 1.51 8.37 40.43
CA GLU A 595 1.73 8.49 38.99
C GLU A 595 0.43 8.61 38.14
N LYS A 596 -0.72 8.23 38.68
CA LYS A 596 -2.04 8.32 38.07
C LYS A 596 -3.11 8.48 39.13
N ILE A 597 -4.07 9.39 38.89
CA ILE A 597 -5.22 9.63 39.74
C ILE A 597 -6.53 9.51 38.96
N SER A 598 -7.55 9.02 39.64
CA SER A 598 -8.91 8.89 39.12
C SER A 598 -9.73 10.15 39.41
N GLN A 599 -10.89 10.27 38.72
CA GLN A 599 -11.87 11.33 38.95
C GLN A 599 -12.17 11.53 40.42
N LYS A 600 -12.53 10.47 41.17
CA LYS A 600 -12.89 10.53 42.59
C LYS A 600 -11.77 11.05 43.46
N GLU A 601 -10.54 10.65 43.19
CA GLU A 601 -9.36 11.10 43.95
C GLU A 601 -9.05 12.57 43.65
N PHE A 602 -9.29 13.02 42.44
CA PHE A 602 -9.11 14.41 42.03
C PHE A 602 -10.19 15.32 42.65
N GLU A 603 -11.45 14.94 42.52
CA GLU A 603 -12.58 15.72 43.12
C GLU A 603 -12.45 15.90 44.61
N ALA A 604 -11.99 14.86 45.33
CA ALA A 604 -11.74 14.92 46.77
C ALA A 604 -10.68 15.96 47.21
N LEU A 605 -9.92 16.55 46.27
CA LEU A 605 -8.96 17.62 46.57
C LEU A 605 -9.64 18.98 46.75
N PHE A 606 -10.85 19.15 46.20
CA PHE A 606 -11.64 20.38 46.32
C PHE A 606 -12.55 20.36 47.56
N ASP A 607 -12.80 19.19 48.16
CA ASP A 607 -13.63 19.05 49.36
C ASP A 607 -12.88 19.37 50.65
N LYS A 608 -11.60 19.76 50.57
CA LYS A 608 -10.75 20.16 51.70
C LYS A 608 -10.67 21.67 51.79
#